data_82f456cd9f60cd1dcc3c796202ad1421
#
_entry.id   82f456cd9f60cd1dcc3c796202ad1421
#
_cell.length_a   1.000
_cell.length_b   1.000
_cell.length_c   1.000
_cell.angle_alpha   90.00
_cell.angle_beta   90.00
_cell.angle_gamma   90.00
#
_symmetry.space_group_name_H-M   'P 1'
#
loop_
_entity.id
_entity.type
_entity.pdbx_description
1 polymer ?
#
loop_
_entity_poly.entity_id
_entity_poly.type
_entity_poly.pdbx_seq_one_letter_code
_entity_poly.pdbx_strand_id
1 'polypeptide(L)'
;GYRIERTEPYEPQPETYPAPSVFDNLKIRNIRFIDDNRDHVITSGESSKVIFEIMNEGDRTVYNVVPIVTETTGMKRIYISPSVMVEQIAPHNGVKYTANISAGERIKTGNITIRVAVANGNGQQYDRQEFSLPTER
;
A
#
# COMPACT_ATOMS: atom_id res chain seq x y z
N GLY A 1 12.11 13.13 27.69
CA GLY A 1 11.79 13.71 27.63
C GLY A 1 11.53 13.76 27.51
N TYR A 2 11.27 13.65 27.50
CA TYR A 2 10.80 14.29 27.43
C TYR A 2 10.30 14.16 28.04
N ARG A 3 10.09 14.16 28.43
CA ARG A 3 9.42 14.23 28.95
C ARG A 3 8.68 14.27 28.98
N ILE A 4 8.15 14.24 28.93
CA ILE A 4 7.33 14.76 28.73
C ILE A 4 6.88 15.18 29.21
N GLU A 5 6.68 15.45 29.36
CA GLU A 5 5.97 16.12 29.61
C GLU A 5 5.63 16.93 29.33
N ARG A 6 5.21 16.91 28.96
CA ARG A 6 4.70 17.96 28.70
C ARG A 6 3.77 18.33 29.52
N THR A 7 3.67 19.34 29.60
CA THR A 7 2.92 19.63 30.50
C THR A 7 1.93 20.53 30.19
N GLU A 8 2.11 21.38 29.33
CA GLU A 8 1.08 22.16 29.09
C GLU A 8 0.04 21.38 28.50
N PRO A 9 -1.17 21.72 28.63
CA PRO A 9 -2.24 20.98 28.12
C PRO A 9 -2.13 21.00 26.66
N TYR A 10 -1.70 19.93 26.13
CA TYR A 10 -1.67 19.79 24.74
C TYR A 10 -3.08 19.55 24.30
N GLU A 11 -3.49 20.25 23.28
CA GLU A 11 -4.75 20.04 22.77
C GLU A 11 -4.59 19.19 21.61
N PRO A 12 -4.84 17.93 21.67
CA PRO A 12 -4.65 17.07 20.54
C PRO A 12 -5.60 17.47 19.46
N GLN A 13 -5.11 17.47 18.29
CA GLN A 13 -5.93 17.68 17.14
C GLN A 13 -6.01 16.38 16.46
N PRO A 14 -7.07 15.62 16.74
CA PRO A 14 -7.11 14.22 16.35
C PRO A 14 -6.86 13.96 14.89
N GLU A 15 -7.19 14.91 14.05
CA GLU A 15 -6.98 14.70 12.64
C GLU A 15 -5.69 15.28 12.14
N THR A 16 -4.86 15.79 13.04
CA THR A 16 -3.67 16.49 12.60
C THR A 16 -2.46 15.62 12.83
N TYR A 17 -1.74 15.36 11.78
CA TYR A 17 -0.52 14.59 11.85
C TYR A 17 0.57 15.41 11.18
N PRO A 18 1.82 15.16 11.56
CA PRO A 18 2.90 15.88 10.91
C PRO A 18 2.85 15.69 9.41
N ALA A 19 3.05 16.74 8.67
CA ALA A 19 3.16 16.63 7.23
C ALA A 19 4.41 15.85 6.88
N PRO A 20 4.43 15.17 5.73
CA PRO A 20 5.64 14.52 5.28
C PRO A 20 6.75 15.54 5.17
N SER A 21 7.94 15.14 5.50
CA SER A 21 9.08 16.02 5.42
C SER A 21 10.15 15.38 4.56
N VAL A 22 11.17 16.16 4.24
CA VAL A 22 12.27 15.61 3.46
C VAL A 22 13.00 14.52 4.21
N PHE A 23 12.74 14.39 5.51
CA PHE A 23 13.36 13.32 6.30
C PHE A 23 12.53 12.05 6.34
N ASP A 24 11.29 12.11 5.89
CA ASP A 24 10.46 10.90 5.84
C ASP A 24 10.91 10.09 4.63
N ASN A 25 11.21 8.83 4.86
CA ASN A 25 11.78 8.00 3.81
C ASN A 25 11.14 6.61 3.86
N LEU A 26 9.96 6.52 3.29
CA LEU A 26 9.27 5.24 3.17
C LEU A 26 9.52 4.66 1.79
N LYS A 27 9.85 3.38 1.76
CA LYS A 27 10.15 2.69 0.50
C LYS A 27 9.36 1.41 0.43
N ILE A 28 8.88 1.11 -0.78
CA ILE A 28 8.22 -0.14 -1.07
C ILE A 28 9.29 -1.15 -1.46
N ARG A 29 9.22 -2.35 -0.85
CA ARG A 29 10.19 -3.39 -1.09
C ARG A 29 9.49 -4.72 -1.28
N ASN A 30 10.12 -5.59 -2.03
CA ASN A 30 9.76 -7.00 -2.12
C ASN A 30 8.31 -7.23 -2.53
N ILE A 31 7.90 -6.59 -3.61
CA ILE A 31 6.56 -6.79 -4.14
C ILE A 31 6.48 -8.20 -4.71
N ARG A 32 5.44 -8.94 -4.31
CA ARG A 32 5.19 -10.28 -4.82
C ARG A 32 3.73 -10.42 -5.18
N PHE A 33 3.49 -11.10 -6.27
CA PHE A 33 2.15 -11.48 -6.67
C PHE A 33 2.01 -12.99 -6.44
N ILE A 34 0.97 -13.40 -5.73
CA ILE A 34 0.75 -14.79 -5.38
C ILE A 34 -0.64 -15.18 -5.82
N ASP A 35 -0.72 -16.24 -6.60
CA ASP A 35 -1.98 -16.81 -7.05
C ASP A 35 -2.00 -18.30 -6.74
N ASP A 36 -3.19 -18.91 -6.90
CA ASP A 36 -3.39 -20.29 -6.44
C ASP A 36 -2.52 -21.29 -7.19
N ASN A 37 -2.40 -21.11 -8.49
CA ASN A 37 -1.66 -22.05 -9.32
C ASN A 37 -0.25 -21.59 -9.64
N ARG A 38 0.14 -20.41 -9.11
CA ARG A 38 1.50 -19.89 -9.21
C ARG A 38 1.99 -19.69 -10.63
N ASP A 39 1.08 -19.32 -11.53
CA ASP A 39 1.46 -19.09 -12.92
C ASP A 39 1.62 -17.60 -13.23
N HIS A 40 1.36 -16.72 -12.25
CA HIS A 40 1.45 -15.28 -12.39
C HIS A 40 0.50 -14.73 -13.46
N VAL A 41 -0.64 -15.39 -13.60
CA VAL A 41 -1.71 -14.97 -14.50
C VAL A 41 -2.96 -14.82 -13.67
N ILE A 42 -3.70 -13.77 -13.89
CA ILE A 42 -5.00 -13.61 -13.23
C ILE A 42 -6.05 -14.28 -14.10
N THR A 43 -6.64 -15.34 -13.59
CA THR A 43 -7.63 -16.12 -14.32
C THR A 43 -9.02 -15.81 -13.81
N SER A 44 -10.01 -15.92 -14.69
CA SER A 44 -11.42 -15.70 -14.32
C SER A 44 -11.78 -16.48 -13.07
N GLY A 45 -12.45 -15.82 -12.15
CA GLY A 45 -12.91 -16.45 -10.91
C GLY A 45 -11.83 -16.68 -9.87
N GLU A 46 -10.62 -16.24 -10.14
CA GLU A 46 -9.49 -16.50 -9.26
C GLU A 46 -9.31 -15.40 -8.23
N SER A 47 -8.81 -15.79 -7.05
CA SER A 47 -8.37 -14.83 -6.03
C SER A 47 -6.87 -14.89 -5.92
N SER A 48 -6.25 -13.74 -5.80
CA SER A 48 -4.80 -13.63 -5.71
C SER A 48 -4.44 -12.53 -4.74
N LYS A 49 -3.16 -12.35 -4.50
CA LYS A 49 -2.67 -11.38 -3.54
C LYS A 49 -1.46 -10.65 -4.07
N VAL A 50 -1.37 -9.38 -3.72
CA VAL A 50 -0.15 -8.60 -3.88
C VAL A 50 0.37 -8.34 -2.48
N ILE A 51 1.59 -8.73 -2.21
CA ILE A 51 2.22 -8.58 -0.91
C ILE A 51 3.48 -7.76 -1.08
N PHE A 52 3.65 -6.76 -0.24
CA PHE A 52 4.85 -5.95 -0.28
C PHE A 52 5.18 -5.45 1.11
N GLU A 53 6.37 -4.90 1.25
CA GLU A 53 6.84 -4.35 2.50
C GLU A 53 6.95 -2.84 2.36
N ILE A 54 6.58 -2.14 3.42
CA ILE A 54 6.75 -0.70 3.51
C ILE A 54 7.81 -0.49 4.57
N MET A 55 8.98 0.02 4.16
CA MET A 55 10.12 0.18 5.04
C MET A 55 10.33 1.64 5.34
N ASN A 56 10.42 1.96 6.62
CA ASN A 56 10.80 3.30 7.04
C ASN A 56 12.32 3.35 7.17
N GLU A 57 12.95 3.95 6.18
CA GLU A 57 14.40 4.06 6.15
C GLU A 57 14.89 5.37 6.76
N GLY A 58 13.98 6.14 7.31
CA GLY A 58 14.31 7.40 7.94
C GLY A 58 14.55 7.26 9.44
N ASP A 59 14.74 8.40 10.07
CA ASP A 59 15.08 8.45 11.48
C ASP A 59 13.91 8.85 12.36
N ARG A 60 12.74 9.02 11.80
CA ARG A 60 11.53 9.41 12.54
C ARG A 60 10.42 8.42 12.28
N THR A 61 9.54 8.28 13.27
CA THR A 61 8.30 7.52 13.07
C THR A 61 7.44 8.26 12.05
N VAL A 62 6.87 7.52 11.12
CA VAL A 62 5.93 8.06 10.14
C VAL A 62 4.54 7.57 10.49
N TYR A 63 3.58 8.50 10.52
CA TYR A 63 2.22 8.22 10.95
C TYR A 63 1.26 8.25 9.78
N ASN A 64 0.14 7.54 9.93
CA ASN A 64 -0.96 7.55 8.96
C ASN A 64 -0.50 7.18 7.57
N VAL A 65 0.11 6.03 7.47
CA VAL A 65 0.63 5.53 6.21
C VAL A 65 -0.50 4.82 5.48
N VAL A 66 -0.76 5.23 4.25
CA VAL A 66 -1.87 4.72 3.46
C VAL A 66 -1.33 3.95 2.26
N PRO A 67 -1.37 2.61 2.31
CA PRO A 67 -1.00 1.82 1.15
C PRO A 67 -2.15 1.84 0.14
N ILE A 68 -1.85 1.98 -1.13
CA ILE A 68 -2.86 2.06 -2.17
C ILE A 68 -2.45 1.12 -3.29
N VAL A 69 -3.30 0.14 -3.56
CA VAL A 69 -3.07 -0.79 -4.66
C VAL A 69 -4.20 -0.59 -5.65
N THR A 70 -3.84 -0.30 -6.89
CA THR A 70 -4.81 0.11 -7.90
C THR A 70 -4.55 -0.64 -9.19
N GLU A 71 -5.62 -1.04 -9.85
CA GLU A 71 -5.54 -1.52 -11.21
C GLU A 71 -5.75 -0.31 -12.12
N THR A 72 -4.75 0.06 -12.89
CA THR A 72 -4.76 1.32 -13.62
C THR A 72 -5.21 1.21 -15.08
N THR A 73 -5.39 -0.01 -15.57
CA THR A 73 -5.75 -0.24 -16.96
C THR A 73 -7.22 -0.03 -17.23
N GLY A 74 -8.04 -0.16 -16.18
CA GLY A 74 -9.47 0.00 -16.33
C GLY A 74 -10.18 -1.27 -16.75
N MET A 75 -9.55 -2.42 -16.56
CA MET A 75 -10.22 -3.68 -16.90
C MET A 75 -11.36 -3.92 -15.92
N LYS A 76 -12.53 -4.25 -16.44
CA LYS A 76 -13.68 -4.48 -15.61
C LYS A 76 -13.58 -5.81 -14.89
N ARG A 77 -14.24 -5.89 -13.74
CA ARG A 77 -14.36 -7.10 -12.94
C ARG A 77 -13.06 -7.55 -12.30
N ILE A 78 -12.14 -6.64 -12.14
CA ILE A 78 -10.96 -6.84 -11.30
C ILE A 78 -11.19 -5.98 -10.06
N TYR A 79 -11.20 -6.62 -8.89
CA TYR A 79 -11.53 -5.94 -7.64
C TYR A 79 -10.36 -6.08 -6.69
N ILE A 80 -9.97 -4.97 -6.10
CA ILE A 80 -8.85 -4.94 -5.16
C ILE A 80 -9.39 -4.51 -3.82
N SER A 81 -8.95 -5.18 -2.76
CA SER A 81 -9.40 -4.88 -1.41
C SER A 81 -9.11 -3.42 -1.05
N PRO A 82 -9.97 -2.79 -0.24
CA PRO A 82 -9.77 -1.39 0.13
C PRO A 82 -8.48 -1.21 0.92
N SER A 83 -7.93 0.00 0.84
CA SER A 83 -6.74 0.35 1.60
C SER A 83 -7.02 0.28 3.10
N VAL A 84 -6.04 -0.20 3.84
CA VAL A 84 -6.09 -0.22 5.29
C VAL A 84 -4.92 0.62 5.78
N MET A 85 -5.22 1.67 6.53
CA MET A 85 -4.20 2.57 6.99
C MET A 85 -3.32 1.90 8.05
N VAL A 86 -2.03 2.15 7.97
CA VAL A 86 -1.07 1.73 8.97
C VAL A 86 -0.83 2.93 9.88
N GLU A 87 -1.12 2.78 11.16
CA GLU A 87 -1.08 3.92 12.06
C GLU A 87 0.30 4.54 12.17
N GLN A 88 1.32 3.72 12.24
CA GLN A 88 2.66 4.25 12.35
C GLN A 88 3.69 3.19 11.97
N ILE A 89 4.83 3.64 11.50
CA ILE A 89 5.99 2.78 11.26
C ILE A 89 7.18 3.46 11.90
N ALA A 90 7.79 2.79 12.87
CA ALA A 90 8.93 3.32 13.58
C ALA A 90 10.17 3.39 12.68
N PRO A 91 11.17 4.21 13.04
CA PRO A 91 12.38 4.31 12.23
C PRO A 91 13.04 2.96 12.03
N HIS A 92 13.47 2.72 10.81
CA HIS A 92 14.22 1.51 10.43
C HIS A 92 13.43 0.22 10.61
N ASN A 93 12.10 0.33 10.73
CA ASN A 93 11.21 -0.81 10.78
C ASN A 93 10.36 -0.85 9.54
N GLY A 94 9.70 -1.96 9.33
CA GLY A 94 8.83 -2.14 8.20
C GLY A 94 7.57 -2.89 8.57
N VAL A 95 6.59 -2.83 7.69
CA VAL A 95 5.37 -3.61 7.82
C VAL A 95 5.11 -4.32 6.52
N LYS A 96 4.51 -5.49 6.62
CA LYS A 96 4.09 -6.24 5.45
C LYS A 96 2.64 -5.92 5.18
N TYR A 97 2.32 -5.62 3.95
CA TYR A 97 0.96 -5.30 3.55
C TYR A 97 0.50 -6.28 2.50
N THR A 98 -0.75 -6.72 2.62
CA THR A 98 -1.36 -7.64 1.67
C THR A 98 -2.61 -7.01 1.11
N ALA A 99 -2.70 -6.95 -0.21
CA ALA A 99 -3.93 -6.56 -0.91
C ALA A 99 -4.45 -7.79 -1.62
N ASN A 100 -5.77 -8.00 -1.55
CA ASN A 100 -6.41 -9.13 -2.23
C ASN A 100 -6.96 -8.65 -3.56
N ILE A 101 -6.81 -9.48 -4.58
CA ILE A 101 -7.34 -9.22 -5.90
C ILE A 101 -8.31 -10.33 -6.24
N SER A 102 -9.53 -9.95 -6.63
CA SER A 102 -10.54 -10.90 -7.07
C SER A 102 -10.85 -10.65 -8.52
N ALA A 103 -10.83 -11.69 -9.34
CA ALA A 103 -11.19 -11.60 -10.73
C ALA A 103 -12.56 -12.22 -10.90
N GLY A 104 -13.48 -11.50 -11.56
CA GLY A 104 -14.80 -12.04 -11.85
C GLY A 104 -14.74 -13.12 -12.89
N GLU A 105 -15.89 -13.76 -13.11
CA GLU A 105 -15.96 -14.91 -14.01
C GLU A 105 -15.75 -14.55 -15.47
N ARG A 106 -15.86 -13.29 -15.82
CA ARG A 106 -15.85 -12.86 -17.21
C ARG A 106 -14.87 -11.74 -17.48
N ILE A 107 -13.71 -11.82 -16.85
CA ILE A 107 -12.68 -10.86 -17.17
C ILE A 107 -12.21 -11.09 -18.60
N LYS A 108 -11.60 -10.07 -19.18
CA LYS A 108 -11.03 -10.21 -20.51
C LYS A 108 -9.65 -10.80 -20.44
N THR A 109 -9.30 -11.57 -21.46
CA THR A 109 -7.92 -11.98 -21.67
C THR A 109 -7.13 -10.76 -22.16
N GLY A 110 -6.02 -10.49 -21.52
CA GLY A 110 -5.21 -9.33 -21.87
C GLY A 110 -4.13 -9.10 -20.84
N ASN A 111 -3.89 -7.84 -20.55
CA ASN A 111 -2.90 -7.45 -19.56
C ASN A 111 -3.43 -6.32 -18.72
N ILE A 112 -3.07 -6.31 -17.46
CA ILE A 112 -3.39 -5.20 -16.57
C ILE A 112 -2.11 -4.69 -15.94
N THR A 113 -2.16 -3.45 -15.48
CA THR A 113 -1.08 -2.85 -14.73
C THR A 113 -1.57 -2.60 -13.32
N ILE A 114 -0.80 -3.03 -12.36
CA ILE A 114 -1.07 -2.81 -10.94
C ILE A 114 -0.10 -1.74 -10.46
N ARG A 115 -0.63 -0.73 -9.79
CA ARG A 115 0.18 0.29 -9.16
C ARG A 115 0.12 0.10 -7.67
N VAL A 116 1.28 0.07 -7.05
CA VAL A 116 1.41 0.02 -5.60
C VAL A 116 2.00 1.35 -5.17
N ALA A 117 1.32 2.04 -4.30
CA ALA A 117 1.76 3.34 -3.81
C ALA A 117 1.63 3.39 -2.30
N VAL A 118 2.43 4.24 -1.68
CA VAL A 118 2.35 4.49 -0.25
C VAL A 118 2.26 5.99 -0.09
N ALA A 119 1.22 6.45 0.58
CA ALA A 119 0.92 7.86 0.72
C ALA A 119 0.62 8.20 2.18
N ASN A 120 0.46 9.47 2.46
CA ASN A 120 -0.02 9.88 3.76
C ASN A 120 -1.51 10.22 3.67
N GLY A 121 -2.09 10.63 4.79
CA GLY A 121 -3.51 10.95 4.86
C GLY A 121 -3.91 12.14 4.01
N ASN A 122 -2.96 12.96 3.56
CA ASN A 122 -3.23 14.10 2.71
C ASN A 122 -3.04 13.80 1.24
N GLY A 123 -2.75 12.55 0.91
CA GLY A 123 -2.61 12.15 -0.49
C GLY A 123 -1.23 12.33 -1.10
N GLN A 124 -0.27 12.79 -0.32
CA GLN A 124 1.09 12.92 -0.83
C GLN A 124 1.76 11.56 -0.82
N GLN A 125 2.40 11.21 -1.91
CA GLN A 125 3.01 9.89 -2.05
C GLN A 125 4.45 9.90 -1.60
N TYR A 126 4.83 8.84 -0.89
CA TYR A 126 6.21 8.61 -0.49
C TYR A 126 6.93 7.77 -1.54
N ASP A 127 6.26 6.80 -2.11
CA ASP A 127 6.87 5.89 -3.07
C ASP A 127 5.79 5.26 -3.93
N ARG A 128 6.18 4.76 -5.11
CA ARG A 128 5.24 4.15 -6.05
C ARG A 128 5.98 3.22 -6.99
N GLN A 129 5.38 2.06 -7.26
CA GLN A 129 5.91 1.11 -8.22
C GLN A 129 4.75 0.53 -9.01
N GLU A 130 5.03 0.06 -10.21
CA GLU A 130 4.02 -0.55 -11.07
C GLU A 130 4.57 -1.83 -11.66
N PHE A 131 3.68 -2.76 -11.92
CA PHE A 131 4.02 -3.98 -12.63
C PHE A 131 2.80 -4.46 -13.41
N SER A 132 3.06 -5.28 -14.42
CA SER A 132 2.00 -5.76 -15.29
C SER A 132 1.79 -7.25 -15.09
N LEU A 133 0.55 -7.68 -15.27
CA LEU A 133 0.17 -9.08 -15.16
C LEU A 133 -0.72 -9.43 -16.34
N PRO A 134 -0.56 -10.62 -16.92
CA PRO A 134 -1.52 -11.10 -17.91
C PRO A 134 -2.80 -11.56 -17.23
N THR A 135 -3.90 -11.44 -17.95
CA THR A 135 -5.18 -11.94 -17.50
C THR A 135 -5.68 -12.98 -18.51
N GLU A 136 -6.47 -13.92 -18.00
CA GLU A 136 -6.99 -14.98 -18.85
C GLU A 136 -8.41 -15.32 -18.46
N ARG A 137 -9.27 -15.25 -19.43
CA ARG A 137 -10.67 -15.57 -19.20
C ARG A 137 -10.91 -17.05 -19.03
#